data_f0bbad9b6c63f7eec9106044a1e493c2
#
_entry.id   f0bbad9b6c63f7eec9106044a1e493c2
#
_cell.length_a   1.000
_cell.length_b   1.000
_cell.length_c   1.000
_cell.angle_alpha   90.00
_cell.angle_beta   90.00
_cell.angle_gamma   90.00
#
_symmetry.space_group_name_H-M   'P 1'
#
loop_
_entity.id
_entity.type
_entity.pdbx_description
1 polymer ?
#
loop_
_entity_poly.entity_id
_entity_poly.type
_entity_poly.pdbx_seq_one_letter_code
_entity_poly.pdbx_strand_id
1 'polypeptide(L)'
;MTPRRGPVLACSVVGAAVVALDGTVLTIAQPALQRDLHADIGQVQWTSTGYLVAVASLLVLAGRLGDHYGHRRVFALGALGFAASSTGIALAPGIGTVIALRVLQGICGALLQPATLGMLRTAYPPDRLGTPIAVRTAAIGLAAAAGPLVGGALVHAYGWRAVFLLGVPPTLAIGLLALTTRDRPVPPPAVPPRASAPTGSLSALDPAGALLLAVALGLLVHGLVGTARPSGAPAGLLAVTGALLAGLALARHERRAERPLLPPELLRSVPVLAGLAVLLAASAALFGALFVATYFLQDVQGLDPLGSALRMLPLAALMVLGAPLCPPLQRRFGPRRTATAGAALLTLGVLLLSRLDTTAGPAPVAASAALLGAGFVTLMVTATSVVVHRAPEAHAGVAGGLQQTVMNVGPALGVAVATLLLALVPDGGFVPARGAALPALVLIAALALPAALALPRAGGRRTRPEPPTARSDGRACVRS
;
A
#
# COMPACT_ATOMS: atom_id res chain seq x y z
N MET A 1 2.94 -32.75 -18.98
CA MET A 1 2.40 -32.47 -17.63
C MET A 1 2.02 -31.00 -17.54
N THR A 2 0.74 -30.70 -17.38
CA THR A 2 0.22 -29.34 -17.20
C THR A 2 0.85 -28.71 -15.94
N PRO A 3 1.30 -27.45 -15.99
CA PRO A 3 1.80 -26.77 -14.78
C PRO A 3 0.70 -26.82 -13.73
N ARG A 4 1.06 -27.15 -12.48
CA ARG A 4 0.10 -27.18 -11.35
C ARG A 4 -0.33 -25.74 -11.05
N ARG A 5 -1.31 -25.22 -11.81
CA ARG A 5 -1.84 -23.85 -11.71
C ARG A 5 -2.46 -23.58 -10.34
N GLY A 6 -3.07 -24.60 -9.73
CA GLY A 6 -3.70 -24.49 -8.42
C GLY A 6 -2.75 -24.06 -7.30
N PRO A 7 -1.61 -24.74 -7.08
CA PRO A 7 -0.64 -24.35 -6.06
C PRO A 7 -0.07 -22.93 -6.26
N VAL A 8 0.19 -22.52 -7.50
CA VAL A 8 0.69 -21.16 -7.79
C VAL A 8 -0.37 -20.11 -7.46
N LEU A 9 -1.64 -20.36 -7.83
CA LEU A 9 -2.74 -19.49 -7.47
C LEU A 9 -2.92 -19.41 -5.94
N ALA A 10 -2.88 -20.55 -5.26
CA ALA A 10 -2.99 -20.60 -3.80
C ALA A 10 -1.87 -19.79 -3.13
N CYS A 11 -0.61 -19.98 -3.53
CA CYS A 11 0.52 -19.19 -3.03
C CYS A 11 0.31 -17.69 -3.25
N SER A 12 -0.13 -17.30 -4.45
CA SER A 12 -0.33 -15.89 -4.79
C SER A 12 -1.48 -15.26 -3.99
N VAL A 13 -2.59 -15.96 -3.87
CA VAL A 13 -3.79 -15.49 -3.16
C VAL A 13 -3.54 -15.39 -1.65
N VAL A 14 -3.04 -16.47 -1.05
CA VAL A 14 -2.77 -16.52 0.40
C VAL A 14 -1.66 -15.55 0.77
N GLY A 15 -0.55 -15.51 0.01
CA GLY A 15 0.54 -14.59 0.28
C GLY A 15 0.12 -13.11 0.25
N ALA A 16 -0.71 -12.74 -0.74
CA ALA A 16 -1.23 -11.39 -0.83
C ALA A 16 -2.25 -11.06 0.28
N ALA A 17 -3.10 -12.03 0.62
CA ALA A 17 -4.09 -11.87 1.69
C ALA A 17 -3.44 -11.72 3.07
N VAL A 18 -2.40 -12.51 3.39
CA VAL A 18 -1.69 -12.41 4.66
C VAL A 18 -1.03 -11.05 4.83
N VAL A 19 -0.35 -10.55 3.81
CA VAL A 19 0.27 -9.21 3.87
C VAL A 19 -0.77 -8.10 4.07
N ALA A 20 -1.92 -8.21 3.41
CA ALA A 20 -3.01 -7.24 3.56
C ALA A 20 -3.65 -7.32 4.96
N LEU A 21 -3.84 -8.52 5.47
CA LEU A 21 -4.41 -8.78 6.80
C LEU A 21 -3.47 -8.24 7.90
N ASP A 22 -2.18 -8.55 7.82
CA ASP A 22 -1.16 -8.10 8.79
C ASP A 22 -1.16 -6.58 8.97
N GLY A 23 -1.26 -5.83 7.86
CA GLY A 23 -1.29 -4.37 7.90
C GLY A 23 -2.51 -3.78 8.60
N THR A 24 -3.67 -4.45 8.55
CA THR A 24 -4.92 -3.95 9.12
C THR A 24 -5.20 -4.46 10.53
N VAL A 25 -4.85 -5.71 10.81
CA VAL A 25 -5.02 -6.32 12.15
C VAL A 25 -4.19 -5.59 13.21
N LEU A 26 -2.95 -5.19 12.87
CA LEU A 26 -2.07 -4.49 13.80
C LEU A 26 -2.66 -3.16 14.30
N THR A 27 -3.40 -2.43 13.48
CA THR A 27 -3.99 -1.14 13.88
C THR A 27 -4.87 -1.29 15.13
N ILE A 28 -5.63 -2.38 15.22
CA ILE A 28 -6.50 -2.66 16.38
C ILE A 28 -5.69 -3.14 17.60
N ALA A 29 -4.53 -3.79 17.36
CA ALA A 29 -3.68 -4.32 18.42
C ALA A 29 -2.77 -3.26 19.07
N GLN A 30 -2.56 -2.10 18.41
CA GLN A 30 -1.61 -1.08 18.87
C GLN A 30 -1.83 -0.60 20.31
N PRO A 31 -3.06 -0.26 20.78
CA PRO A 31 -3.24 0.19 22.16
C PRO A 31 -2.94 -0.91 23.20
N ALA A 32 -3.28 -2.18 22.89
CA ALA A 32 -2.98 -3.31 23.76
C ALA A 32 -1.46 -3.57 23.83
N LEU A 33 -0.76 -3.48 22.69
CA LEU A 33 0.70 -3.59 22.59
C LEU A 33 1.39 -2.45 23.36
N GLN A 34 0.87 -1.23 23.27
CA GLN A 34 1.38 -0.05 23.99
C GLN A 34 1.34 -0.27 25.49
N ARG A 35 0.21 -0.71 26.02
CA ARG A 35 0.03 -0.96 27.46
C ARG A 35 0.91 -2.09 27.98
N ASP A 36 0.96 -3.21 27.25
CA ASP A 36 1.71 -4.41 27.68
C ASP A 36 3.24 -4.18 27.67
N LEU A 37 3.75 -3.42 26.70
CA LEU A 37 5.18 -3.14 26.58
C LEU A 37 5.62 -1.79 27.17
N HIS A 38 4.69 -1.07 27.84
CA HIS A 38 4.94 0.26 28.42
C HIS A 38 5.58 1.24 27.43
N ALA A 39 5.12 1.18 26.16
CA ALA A 39 5.70 1.94 25.07
C ALA A 39 5.04 3.32 24.92
N ASP A 40 5.76 4.30 24.39
CA ASP A 40 5.16 5.57 23.98
C ASP A 40 4.48 5.45 22.60
N ILE A 41 3.57 6.39 22.30
CA ILE A 41 2.81 6.41 21.03
C ILE A 41 3.75 6.44 19.81
N GLY A 42 4.89 7.17 19.90
CA GLY A 42 5.87 7.22 18.83
C GLY A 42 6.54 5.88 18.57
N GLN A 43 6.86 5.13 19.63
CA GLN A 43 7.42 3.78 19.49
C GLN A 43 6.40 2.81 18.88
N VAL A 44 5.14 2.88 19.32
CA VAL A 44 4.07 2.06 18.74
C VAL A 44 3.85 2.39 17.28
N GLN A 45 3.86 3.66 16.90
CA GLN A 45 3.80 4.08 15.51
C GLN A 45 4.87 3.40 14.64
N TRP A 46 6.12 3.29 15.14
CA TRP A 46 7.22 2.65 14.43
C TRP A 46 6.98 1.17 14.13
N THR A 47 6.12 0.48 14.89
CA THR A 47 5.74 -0.91 14.58
C THR A 47 5.01 -1.03 13.24
N SER A 48 4.19 -0.05 12.87
CA SER A 48 3.52 0.02 11.55
C SER A 48 4.40 0.71 10.52
N THR A 49 4.95 1.87 10.85
CA THR A 49 5.70 2.71 9.92
C THR A 49 6.99 2.05 9.48
N GLY A 50 7.74 1.43 10.38
CA GLY A 50 8.96 0.70 10.06
C GLY A 50 8.72 -0.42 9.05
N TYR A 51 7.64 -1.16 9.21
CA TYR A 51 7.19 -2.17 8.25
C TYR A 51 6.87 -1.55 6.88
N LEU A 52 6.02 -0.51 6.85
CA LEU A 52 5.57 0.13 5.61
C LEU A 52 6.71 0.78 4.84
N VAL A 53 7.64 1.45 5.54
CA VAL A 53 8.85 2.04 4.95
C VAL A 53 9.74 0.95 4.34
N ALA A 54 9.99 -0.14 5.07
CA ALA A 54 10.78 -1.26 4.55
C ALA A 54 10.15 -1.89 3.31
N VAL A 55 8.83 -2.11 3.32
CA VAL A 55 8.09 -2.60 2.16
C VAL A 55 8.21 -1.63 0.99
N ALA A 56 7.86 -0.36 1.17
CA ALA A 56 7.82 0.63 0.10
C ALA A 56 9.17 0.82 -0.59
N SER A 57 10.24 0.81 0.20
CA SER A 57 11.60 1.02 -0.29
C SER A 57 12.14 -0.14 -1.13
N LEU A 58 11.71 -1.36 -0.83
CA LEU A 58 12.29 -2.58 -1.40
C LEU A 58 11.42 -3.24 -2.47
N LEU A 59 10.18 -2.78 -2.71
CA LEU A 59 9.25 -3.39 -3.67
C LEU A 59 9.85 -3.52 -5.08
N VAL A 60 10.48 -2.47 -5.59
CA VAL A 60 11.08 -2.47 -6.93
C VAL A 60 12.27 -3.40 -6.99
N LEU A 61 13.15 -3.33 -5.97
CA LEU A 61 14.30 -4.24 -5.84
C LEU A 61 13.85 -5.69 -5.76
N ALA A 62 12.84 -5.99 -4.95
CA ALA A 62 12.28 -7.33 -4.79
C ALA A 62 11.67 -7.87 -6.10
N GLY A 63 11.03 -7.02 -6.90
CA GLY A 63 10.54 -7.37 -8.22
C GLY A 63 11.69 -7.81 -9.15
N ARG A 64 12.77 -7.03 -9.20
CA ARG A 64 13.98 -7.36 -9.98
C ARG A 64 14.69 -8.61 -9.49
N LEU A 65 14.75 -8.82 -8.16
CA LEU A 65 15.26 -10.07 -7.58
C LEU A 65 14.44 -11.28 -8.05
N GLY A 66 13.11 -11.13 -8.12
CA GLY A 66 12.20 -12.15 -8.66
C GLY A 66 12.47 -12.46 -10.13
N ASP A 67 12.71 -11.44 -10.96
CA ASP A 67 13.04 -11.59 -12.36
C ASP A 67 14.42 -12.30 -12.56
N HIS A 68 15.37 -12.02 -11.67
CA HIS A 68 16.74 -12.56 -11.76
C HIS A 68 16.89 -13.98 -11.16
N TYR A 69 16.41 -14.17 -9.91
CA TYR A 69 16.58 -15.44 -9.18
C TYR A 69 15.38 -16.38 -9.28
N GLY A 70 14.31 -15.95 -9.95
CA GLY A 70 13.04 -16.65 -10.08
C GLY A 70 12.04 -16.26 -8.97
N HIS A 71 10.84 -15.86 -9.39
CA HIS A 71 9.78 -15.37 -8.49
C HIS A 71 9.43 -16.37 -7.38
N ARG A 72 9.48 -17.66 -7.66
CA ARG A 72 9.16 -18.70 -6.69
C ARG A 72 10.14 -18.80 -5.52
N ARG A 73 11.46 -18.70 -5.81
CA ARG A 73 12.50 -18.73 -4.75
C ARG A 73 12.41 -17.48 -3.88
N VAL A 74 12.26 -16.31 -4.51
CA VAL A 74 12.10 -15.03 -3.81
C VAL A 74 10.80 -15.04 -2.97
N PHE A 75 9.71 -15.59 -3.50
CA PHE A 75 8.47 -15.78 -2.77
C PHE A 75 8.65 -16.69 -1.54
N ALA A 76 9.29 -17.85 -1.71
CA ALA A 76 9.53 -18.80 -0.61
C ALA A 76 10.37 -18.17 0.49
N LEU A 77 11.46 -17.47 0.13
CA LEU A 77 12.31 -16.74 1.08
C LEU A 77 11.50 -15.67 1.83
N GLY A 78 10.70 -14.87 1.11
CA GLY A 78 9.83 -13.86 1.69
C GLY A 78 8.79 -14.47 2.65
N ALA A 79 8.12 -15.57 2.26
CA ALA A 79 7.11 -16.23 3.08
C ALA A 79 7.68 -16.84 4.36
N LEU A 80 8.78 -17.56 4.26
CA LEU A 80 9.44 -18.17 5.42
C LEU A 80 10.03 -17.12 6.36
N GLY A 81 10.66 -16.07 5.81
CA GLY A 81 11.18 -14.95 6.58
C GLY A 81 10.06 -14.16 7.26
N PHE A 82 8.91 -13.98 6.59
CA PHE A 82 7.72 -13.34 7.16
C PHE A 82 7.17 -14.15 8.34
N ALA A 83 7.05 -15.47 8.20
CA ALA A 83 6.61 -16.36 9.27
C ALA A 83 7.59 -16.33 10.47
N ALA A 84 8.90 -16.40 10.21
CA ALA A 84 9.92 -16.33 11.27
C ALA A 84 9.88 -14.99 12.02
N SER A 85 9.79 -13.87 11.30
CA SER A 85 9.66 -12.53 11.90
C SER A 85 8.38 -12.41 12.72
N SER A 86 7.24 -12.91 12.22
CA SER A 86 5.96 -12.91 12.94
C SER A 86 6.04 -13.69 14.24
N THR A 87 6.66 -14.88 14.22
CA THR A 87 6.90 -15.68 15.42
C THR A 87 7.82 -14.95 16.41
N GLY A 88 8.89 -14.33 15.91
CA GLY A 88 9.80 -13.53 16.73
C GLY A 88 9.10 -12.34 17.41
N ILE A 89 8.20 -11.65 16.69
CA ILE A 89 7.40 -10.55 17.25
C ILE A 89 6.49 -11.03 18.38
N ALA A 90 5.84 -12.17 18.21
CA ALA A 90 4.98 -12.76 19.24
C ALA A 90 5.75 -13.14 20.52
N LEU A 91 7.04 -13.43 20.40
CA LEU A 91 7.94 -13.76 21.50
C LEU A 91 8.77 -12.56 21.99
N ALA A 92 8.58 -11.38 21.44
CA ALA A 92 9.40 -10.21 21.73
C ALA A 92 9.26 -9.75 23.21
N PRO A 93 10.37 -9.49 23.90
CA PRO A 93 10.34 -9.04 25.29
C PRO A 93 10.09 -7.54 25.45
N GLY A 94 10.22 -6.73 24.39
CA GLY A 94 10.07 -5.29 24.45
C GLY A 94 9.85 -4.65 23.09
N ILE A 95 9.45 -3.37 23.12
CA ILE A 95 9.04 -2.62 21.92
C ILE A 95 10.17 -2.46 20.89
N GLY A 96 11.41 -2.29 21.30
CA GLY A 96 12.55 -2.19 20.37
C GLY A 96 12.73 -3.44 19.53
N THR A 97 12.59 -4.63 20.14
CA THR A 97 12.63 -5.91 19.42
C THR A 97 11.46 -6.05 18.45
N VAL A 98 10.25 -5.64 18.88
CA VAL A 98 9.08 -5.61 17.99
C VAL A 98 9.34 -4.73 16.76
N ILE A 99 9.85 -3.51 16.95
CA ILE A 99 10.14 -2.58 15.84
C ILE A 99 11.16 -3.19 14.88
N ALA A 100 12.28 -3.72 15.40
CA ALA A 100 13.32 -4.33 14.57
C ALA A 100 12.79 -5.50 13.75
N LEU A 101 12.01 -6.38 14.37
CA LEU A 101 11.39 -7.53 13.69
C LEU A 101 10.28 -7.10 12.71
N ARG A 102 9.57 -5.99 12.97
CA ARG A 102 8.60 -5.40 12.02
C ARG A 102 9.30 -4.88 10.76
N VAL A 103 10.47 -4.24 10.89
CA VAL A 103 11.29 -3.85 9.74
C VAL A 103 11.72 -5.09 8.94
N LEU A 104 12.21 -6.13 9.62
CA LEU A 104 12.58 -7.39 8.97
C LEU A 104 11.39 -8.05 8.29
N GLN A 105 10.22 -8.07 8.94
CA GLN A 105 8.98 -8.58 8.36
C GLN A 105 8.55 -7.77 7.13
N GLY A 106 8.76 -6.44 7.14
CA GLY A 106 8.54 -5.55 5.99
C GLY A 106 9.45 -5.88 4.81
N ILE A 107 10.74 -6.17 5.05
CA ILE A 107 11.68 -6.65 4.01
C ILE A 107 11.14 -7.95 3.40
N CYS A 108 10.72 -8.90 4.22
CA CYS A 108 10.13 -10.17 3.77
C CYS A 108 8.81 -9.96 3.01
N GLY A 109 7.96 -9.02 3.46
CA GLY A 109 6.72 -8.63 2.79
C GLY A 109 6.96 -8.00 1.42
N ALA A 110 8.03 -7.20 1.28
CA ALA A 110 8.45 -6.64 0.00
C ALA A 110 8.87 -7.74 -1.01
N LEU A 111 9.49 -8.82 -0.55
CA LEU A 111 9.83 -9.97 -1.40
C LEU A 111 8.57 -10.74 -1.84
N LEU A 112 7.57 -10.83 -0.97
CA LEU A 112 6.32 -11.55 -1.24
C LEU A 112 5.47 -10.87 -2.33
N GLN A 113 5.23 -9.56 -2.22
CA GLN A 113 4.21 -8.86 -3.00
C GLN A 113 4.43 -8.94 -4.52
N PRO A 114 5.58 -8.53 -5.10
CA PRO A 114 5.79 -8.61 -6.55
C PRO A 114 5.95 -10.06 -7.01
N ALA A 115 6.52 -10.94 -6.18
CA ALA A 115 6.70 -12.35 -6.51
C ALA A 115 5.36 -13.08 -6.72
N THR A 116 4.30 -12.73 -5.96
CA THR A 116 2.96 -13.31 -6.15
C THR A 116 2.44 -13.06 -7.56
N LEU A 117 2.58 -11.83 -8.07
CA LEU A 117 2.13 -11.48 -9.41
C LEU A 117 3.04 -12.09 -10.49
N GLY A 118 4.35 -12.10 -10.27
CA GLY A 118 5.33 -12.75 -11.16
C GLY A 118 5.03 -14.23 -11.34
N MET A 119 4.74 -14.95 -10.26
CA MET A 119 4.35 -16.36 -10.30
C MET A 119 3.07 -16.60 -11.12
N LEU A 120 2.06 -15.73 -11.01
CA LEU A 120 0.84 -15.82 -11.82
C LEU A 120 1.14 -15.63 -13.31
N ARG A 121 1.96 -14.63 -13.66
CA ARG A 121 2.35 -14.36 -15.05
C ARG A 121 3.12 -15.53 -15.70
N THR A 122 3.92 -16.26 -14.93
CA THR A 122 4.65 -17.43 -15.44
C THR A 122 3.78 -18.69 -15.56
N ALA A 123 2.70 -18.81 -14.73
CA ALA A 123 1.85 -19.98 -14.69
C ALA A 123 0.64 -19.91 -15.65
N TYR A 124 0.18 -18.71 -15.97
CA TYR A 124 -1.01 -18.49 -16.78
C TYR A 124 -0.69 -17.76 -18.09
N PRO A 125 -1.29 -18.17 -19.21
CA PRO A 125 -1.17 -17.45 -20.47
C PRO A 125 -1.84 -16.07 -20.38
N PRO A 126 -1.39 -15.07 -21.18
CA PRO A 126 -1.87 -13.69 -21.08
C PRO A 126 -3.40 -13.53 -21.20
N ASP A 127 -4.04 -14.33 -22.07
CA ASP A 127 -5.48 -14.36 -22.28
C ASP A 127 -6.29 -14.86 -21.06
N ARG A 128 -5.66 -15.65 -20.16
CA ARG A 128 -6.28 -16.25 -18.98
C ARG A 128 -5.79 -15.67 -17.65
N LEU A 129 -4.95 -14.64 -17.69
CA LEU A 129 -4.36 -14.04 -16.50
C LEU A 129 -5.36 -13.18 -15.69
N GLY A 130 -6.41 -12.67 -16.33
CA GLY A 130 -7.38 -11.78 -15.71
C GLY A 130 -8.09 -12.38 -14.50
N THR A 131 -8.55 -13.62 -14.59
CA THR A 131 -9.26 -14.30 -13.47
C THR A 131 -8.35 -14.53 -12.25
N PRO A 132 -7.13 -15.09 -12.37
CA PRO A 132 -6.20 -15.22 -11.25
C PRO A 132 -5.87 -13.87 -10.57
N ILE A 133 -5.69 -12.80 -11.33
CA ILE A 133 -5.44 -11.47 -10.77
C ILE A 133 -6.69 -10.97 -10.03
N ALA A 134 -7.89 -11.15 -10.58
CA ALA A 134 -9.13 -10.75 -9.94
C ALA A 134 -9.36 -11.49 -8.61
N VAL A 135 -9.13 -12.81 -8.57
CA VAL A 135 -9.23 -13.62 -7.34
C VAL A 135 -8.22 -13.15 -6.28
N ARG A 136 -6.96 -12.90 -6.69
CA ARG A 136 -5.94 -12.34 -5.80
C ARG A 136 -6.36 -10.98 -5.22
N THR A 137 -6.86 -10.09 -6.08
CA THR A 137 -7.30 -8.74 -5.65
C THR A 137 -8.51 -8.79 -4.73
N ALA A 138 -9.47 -9.68 -5.00
CA ALA A 138 -10.61 -9.91 -4.13
C ALA A 138 -10.17 -10.44 -2.75
N ALA A 139 -9.20 -11.35 -2.71
CA ALA A 139 -8.65 -11.87 -1.46
C ALA A 139 -7.94 -10.79 -0.64
N ILE A 140 -7.19 -9.86 -1.29
CA ILE A 140 -6.59 -8.70 -0.62
C ILE A 140 -7.69 -7.82 0.01
N GLY A 141 -8.74 -7.50 -0.77
CA GLY A 141 -9.85 -6.68 -0.27
C GLY A 141 -10.58 -7.33 0.90
N LEU A 142 -10.86 -8.63 0.80
CA LEU A 142 -11.51 -9.39 1.87
C LEU A 142 -10.63 -9.46 3.13
N ALA A 143 -9.33 -9.73 2.97
CA ALA A 143 -8.38 -9.78 4.09
C ALA A 143 -8.26 -8.42 4.79
N ALA A 144 -8.15 -7.33 4.02
CA ALA A 144 -8.11 -5.98 4.57
C ALA A 144 -9.40 -5.60 5.32
N ALA A 145 -10.56 -6.00 4.79
CA ALA A 145 -11.85 -5.76 5.42
C ALA A 145 -12.08 -6.62 6.67
N ALA A 146 -11.62 -7.88 6.66
CA ALA A 146 -11.74 -8.79 7.80
C ALA A 146 -10.73 -8.47 8.92
N GLY A 147 -9.65 -7.76 8.59
CA GLY A 147 -8.54 -7.48 9.51
C GLY A 147 -8.97 -6.91 10.86
N PRO A 148 -9.71 -5.81 10.92
CA PRO A 148 -10.16 -5.23 12.17
C PRO A 148 -11.00 -6.18 13.04
N LEU A 149 -11.89 -6.97 12.42
CA LEU A 149 -12.74 -7.96 13.15
C LEU A 149 -11.90 -9.10 13.70
N VAL A 150 -11.07 -9.71 12.85
CA VAL A 150 -10.20 -10.83 13.25
C VAL A 150 -9.20 -10.35 14.29
N GLY A 151 -8.61 -9.17 14.08
CA GLY A 151 -7.69 -8.54 15.02
C GLY A 151 -8.34 -8.24 16.36
N GLY A 152 -9.53 -7.64 16.35
CA GLY A 152 -10.31 -7.34 17.55
C GLY A 152 -10.63 -8.59 18.35
N ALA A 153 -11.12 -9.63 17.68
CA ALA A 153 -11.42 -10.92 18.34
C ALA A 153 -10.18 -11.58 18.95
N LEU A 154 -9.05 -11.60 18.22
CA LEU A 154 -7.80 -12.18 18.70
C LEU A 154 -7.22 -11.41 19.86
N VAL A 155 -7.19 -10.06 19.79
CA VAL A 155 -6.67 -9.23 20.88
C VAL A 155 -7.52 -9.36 22.12
N HIS A 156 -8.85 -9.43 21.98
CA HIS A 156 -9.77 -9.63 23.08
C HIS A 156 -9.56 -10.98 23.78
N ALA A 157 -9.44 -12.08 23.02
CA ALA A 157 -9.38 -13.43 23.58
C ALA A 157 -7.98 -13.87 24.01
N TYR A 158 -6.93 -13.46 23.27
CA TYR A 158 -5.57 -14.01 23.42
C TYR A 158 -4.48 -12.94 23.51
N GLY A 159 -4.84 -11.66 23.50
CA GLY A 159 -3.90 -10.54 23.52
C GLY A 159 -3.26 -10.26 22.15
N TRP A 160 -2.47 -9.15 22.11
CA TRP A 160 -1.88 -8.63 20.87
C TRP A 160 -0.89 -9.59 20.18
N ARG A 161 -0.24 -10.49 20.95
CA ARG A 161 0.72 -11.47 20.41
C ARG A 161 0.07 -12.46 19.43
N ALA A 162 -1.18 -12.84 19.67
CA ALA A 162 -1.93 -13.75 18.82
C ALA A 162 -2.15 -13.21 17.39
N VAL A 163 -2.20 -11.91 17.24
CA VAL A 163 -2.33 -11.23 15.95
C VAL A 163 -1.19 -11.60 14.99
N PHE A 164 0.03 -11.64 15.49
CA PHE A 164 1.19 -12.00 14.68
C PHE A 164 1.26 -13.50 14.40
N LEU A 165 0.81 -14.34 15.36
CA LEU A 165 0.76 -15.79 15.16
C LEU A 165 -0.26 -16.22 14.12
N LEU A 166 -1.32 -15.44 13.87
CA LEU A 166 -2.33 -15.73 12.85
C LEU A 166 -1.73 -15.94 11.46
N GLY A 167 -0.77 -15.13 11.09
CA GLY A 167 -0.09 -15.20 9.79
C GLY A 167 0.90 -16.35 9.65
N VAL A 168 1.37 -16.95 10.76
CA VAL A 168 2.46 -17.94 10.72
C VAL A 168 2.07 -19.22 10.00
N PRO A 169 0.97 -19.92 10.34
CA PRO A 169 0.61 -21.16 9.65
C PRO A 169 0.42 -21.01 8.13
N PRO A 170 -0.36 -20.03 7.63
CA PRO A 170 -0.53 -19.89 6.19
C PRO A 170 0.75 -19.49 5.47
N THR A 171 1.61 -18.63 6.04
CA THR A 171 2.87 -18.25 5.39
C THR A 171 3.89 -19.38 5.37
N LEU A 172 3.99 -20.19 6.41
CA LEU A 172 4.78 -21.41 6.41
C LEU A 172 4.28 -22.38 5.34
N ALA A 173 2.97 -22.63 5.29
CA ALA A 173 2.39 -23.56 4.34
C ALA A 173 2.67 -23.17 2.88
N ILE A 174 2.46 -21.88 2.52
CA ILE A 174 2.73 -21.42 1.15
C ILE A 174 4.22 -21.30 0.85
N GLY A 175 5.06 -20.99 1.84
CA GLY A 175 6.52 -20.96 1.69
C GLY A 175 7.08 -22.36 1.36
N LEU A 176 6.67 -23.37 2.13
CA LEU A 176 7.03 -24.76 1.89
C LEU A 176 6.44 -25.28 0.57
N LEU A 177 5.18 -24.97 0.27
CA LEU A 177 4.55 -25.33 -1.00
C LEU A 177 5.31 -24.72 -2.19
N ALA A 178 5.76 -23.49 -2.07
CA ALA A 178 6.55 -22.85 -3.10
C ALA A 178 7.91 -23.59 -3.31
N LEU A 179 8.54 -24.12 -2.27
CA LEU A 179 9.78 -24.90 -2.42
C LEU A 179 9.57 -26.25 -3.11
N THR A 180 8.39 -26.88 -2.92
CA THR A 180 8.08 -28.21 -3.51
C THR A 180 7.65 -28.14 -4.97
N THR A 181 7.15 -27.00 -5.45
CA THR A 181 6.76 -26.84 -6.85
C THR A 181 8.01 -26.61 -7.71
N ARG A 182 8.16 -27.32 -8.85
CA ARG A 182 9.29 -27.14 -9.77
C ARG A 182 8.97 -26.07 -10.80
N ASP A 183 9.90 -25.14 -11.04
CA ASP A 183 9.83 -24.23 -12.17
C ASP A 183 10.07 -25.00 -13.47
N ARG A 184 9.22 -24.74 -14.46
CA ARG A 184 9.53 -25.18 -15.82
C ARG A 184 10.53 -24.17 -16.40
N PRO A 185 11.58 -24.63 -17.08
CA PRO A 185 12.38 -23.71 -17.89
C PRO A 185 11.44 -23.00 -18.87
N VAL A 186 11.33 -21.69 -18.77
CA VAL A 186 10.64 -20.90 -19.81
C VAL A 186 11.48 -21.05 -21.06
N PRO A 187 10.92 -21.53 -22.21
CA PRO A 187 11.66 -21.51 -23.46
C PRO A 187 12.13 -20.09 -23.73
N PRO A 188 13.36 -19.89 -24.20
CA PRO A 188 13.84 -18.56 -24.54
C PRO A 188 12.85 -17.93 -25.53
N PRO A 189 12.53 -16.63 -25.39
CA PRO A 189 11.61 -15.94 -26.27
C PRO A 189 12.09 -16.09 -27.72
N ALA A 190 11.18 -16.44 -28.63
CA ALA A 190 11.47 -16.66 -30.03
C ALA A 190 12.00 -15.40 -30.77
N VAL A 191 11.93 -14.24 -30.12
CA VAL A 191 12.52 -12.97 -30.56
C VAL A 191 13.61 -12.62 -29.57
N PRO A 192 14.89 -12.53 -29.99
CA PRO A 192 15.96 -12.10 -29.11
C PRO A 192 15.64 -10.70 -28.60
N PRO A 193 15.73 -10.44 -27.29
CA PRO A 193 15.57 -9.08 -26.77
C PRO A 193 16.62 -8.21 -27.47
N ARG A 194 16.22 -7.09 -28.07
CA ARG A 194 17.15 -6.08 -28.57
C ARG A 194 18.20 -5.83 -27.50
N ALA A 195 19.46 -6.10 -27.85
CA ALA A 195 20.69 -5.94 -27.09
C ALA A 195 20.48 -5.54 -25.62
N SER A 196 20.06 -6.49 -24.80
CA SER A 196 20.00 -6.32 -23.35
C SER A 196 21.41 -6.58 -22.83
N ALA A 197 21.93 -5.59 -22.10
CA ALA A 197 23.16 -5.71 -21.32
C ALA A 197 23.16 -6.99 -20.47
N PRO A 198 24.33 -7.53 -20.10
CA PRO A 198 24.49 -8.83 -19.45
C PRO A 198 23.57 -8.96 -18.23
N THR A 199 22.75 -9.99 -18.24
CA THR A 199 21.74 -10.35 -17.24
C THR A 199 22.33 -10.80 -15.90
N GLY A 200 23.38 -10.18 -15.42
CA GLY A 200 24.12 -10.61 -14.23
C GLY A 200 24.62 -9.49 -13.32
N SER A 201 24.43 -8.24 -13.68
CA SER A 201 24.97 -7.13 -12.89
C SER A 201 24.00 -6.68 -11.79
N LEU A 202 24.47 -6.66 -10.54
CA LEU A 202 23.78 -6.03 -9.39
C LEU A 202 23.42 -4.54 -9.66
N SER A 203 24.17 -3.89 -10.56
CA SER A 203 23.88 -2.53 -11.04
C SER A 203 22.54 -2.42 -11.77
N ALA A 204 22.01 -3.52 -12.32
CA ALA A 204 20.68 -3.55 -12.92
C ALA A 204 19.53 -3.47 -11.90
N LEU A 205 19.80 -3.68 -10.60
CA LEU A 205 18.83 -3.71 -9.52
C LEU A 205 18.58 -2.35 -8.86
N ASP A 206 19.44 -1.37 -9.16
CA ASP A 206 19.43 -0.02 -8.52
C ASP A 206 19.28 -0.06 -7.00
N PRO A 207 20.18 -0.74 -6.27
CA PRO A 207 20.13 -0.78 -4.81
C PRO A 207 20.34 0.61 -4.18
N ALA A 208 21.03 1.52 -4.88
CA ALA A 208 21.28 2.88 -4.41
C ALA A 208 19.99 3.69 -4.39
N GLY A 209 19.16 3.61 -5.43
CA GLY A 209 17.84 4.27 -5.46
C GLY A 209 16.91 3.73 -4.36
N ALA A 210 16.87 2.41 -4.16
CA ALA A 210 16.07 1.80 -3.10
C ALA A 210 16.54 2.23 -1.69
N LEU A 211 17.87 2.30 -1.46
CA LEU A 211 18.44 2.76 -0.19
C LEU A 211 18.15 4.24 0.05
N LEU A 212 18.31 5.10 -0.96
CA LEU A 212 18.00 6.52 -0.86
C LEU A 212 16.52 6.76 -0.54
N LEU A 213 15.62 5.98 -1.14
CA LEU A 213 14.18 6.02 -0.83
C LEU A 213 13.91 5.61 0.62
N ALA A 214 14.52 4.50 1.07
CA ALA A 214 14.40 4.02 2.45
C ALA A 214 14.87 5.05 3.45
N VAL A 215 16.05 5.64 3.21
CA VAL A 215 16.63 6.68 4.07
C VAL A 215 15.75 7.92 4.08
N ALA A 216 15.28 8.39 2.92
CA ALA A 216 14.42 9.56 2.83
C ALA A 216 13.11 9.38 3.61
N LEU A 217 12.44 8.24 3.43
CA LEU A 217 11.18 7.95 4.13
C LEU A 217 11.39 7.72 5.62
N GLY A 218 12.42 6.96 6.00
CA GLY A 218 12.74 6.68 7.41
C GLY A 218 13.08 7.96 8.17
N LEU A 219 13.92 8.82 7.59
CA LEU A 219 14.29 10.11 8.20
C LEU A 219 13.10 11.08 8.24
N LEU A 220 12.23 11.09 7.22
CA LEU A 220 11.05 11.94 7.21
C LEU A 220 10.11 11.59 8.36
N VAL A 221 9.79 10.31 8.52
CA VAL A 221 8.90 9.84 9.59
C VAL A 221 9.54 10.05 10.97
N HIS A 222 10.82 9.67 11.14
CA HIS A 222 11.53 9.88 12.39
C HIS A 222 11.58 11.37 12.77
N GLY A 223 11.85 12.24 11.79
CA GLY A 223 11.90 13.67 11.96
C GLY A 223 10.55 14.27 12.37
N LEU A 224 9.46 13.88 11.71
CA LEU A 224 8.12 14.36 12.06
C LEU A 224 7.75 14.02 13.52
N VAL A 225 8.05 12.81 13.97
CA VAL A 225 7.78 12.39 15.36
C VAL A 225 8.75 13.04 16.35
N GLY A 226 10.04 13.13 15.98
CA GLY A 226 11.08 13.72 16.81
C GLY A 226 10.88 15.21 17.09
N THR A 227 10.41 15.99 16.10
CA THR A 227 10.12 17.43 16.26
C THR A 227 9.02 17.73 17.28
N ALA A 228 8.13 16.76 17.53
CA ALA A 228 7.05 16.92 18.51
C ALA A 228 7.53 16.91 19.98
N ARG A 229 8.75 16.43 20.25
CA ARG A 229 9.30 16.37 21.61
C ARG A 229 10.20 17.59 21.86
N PRO A 230 9.99 18.39 22.92
CA PRO A 230 10.82 19.57 23.19
C PRO A 230 12.32 19.26 23.23
N SER A 231 12.71 18.14 23.86
CA SER A 231 14.10 17.66 23.93
C SER A 231 14.62 17.07 22.61
N GLY A 232 13.73 16.66 21.69
CA GLY A 232 14.04 16.02 20.42
C GLY A 232 13.91 16.93 19.19
N ALA A 233 13.39 18.15 19.36
CA ALA A 233 13.12 19.06 18.25
C ALA A 233 14.34 19.32 17.36
N PRO A 234 15.55 19.58 17.83
CA PRO A 234 16.71 19.79 16.97
C PRO A 234 17.10 18.50 16.20
N ALA A 235 17.04 17.34 16.83
CA ALA A 235 17.30 16.07 16.18
C ALA A 235 16.21 15.75 15.13
N GLY A 236 14.95 16.07 15.44
CA GLY A 236 13.84 15.96 14.51
C GLY A 236 14.01 16.83 13.27
N LEU A 237 14.39 18.10 13.43
CA LEU A 237 14.68 19.02 12.32
C LEU A 237 15.87 18.53 11.46
N LEU A 238 16.93 18.03 12.10
CA LEU A 238 18.05 17.42 11.38
C LEU A 238 17.61 16.21 10.57
N ALA A 239 16.74 15.38 11.12
CA ALA A 239 16.21 14.23 10.39
C ALA A 239 15.31 14.64 9.21
N VAL A 240 14.45 15.67 9.36
CA VAL A 240 13.66 16.22 8.24
C VAL A 240 14.57 16.80 7.17
N THR A 241 15.60 17.54 7.55
CA THR A 241 16.61 18.08 6.62
C THR A 241 17.33 16.93 5.90
N GLY A 242 17.75 15.90 6.62
CA GLY A 242 18.34 14.68 6.07
C GLY A 242 17.41 13.98 5.08
N ALA A 243 16.09 13.91 5.39
CA ALA A 243 15.09 13.36 4.50
C ALA A 243 14.99 14.16 3.18
N LEU A 244 14.99 15.48 3.25
CA LEU A 244 14.98 16.35 2.07
C LEU A 244 16.25 16.16 1.23
N LEU A 245 17.42 16.10 1.87
CA LEU A 245 18.69 15.86 1.18
C LEU A 245 18.72 14.48 0.52
N ALA A 246 18.26 13.44 1.21
CA ALA A 246 18.14 12.09 0.64
C ALA A 246 17.14 12.04 -0.52
N GLY A 247 16.00 12.76 -0.42
CA GLY A 247 15.04 12.92 -1.50
C GLY A 247 15.63 13.65 -2.73
N LEU A 248 16.41 14.71 -2.50
CA LEU A 248 17.13 15.40 -3.57
C LEU A 248 18.22 14.52 -4.20
N ALA A 249 18.95 13.76 -3.38
CA ALA A 249 19.93 12.80 -3.86
C ALA A 249 19.26 11.70 -4.71
N LEU A 250 18.12 11.17 -4.27
CA LEU A 250 17.30 10.26 -5.04
C LEU A 250 16.87 10.87 -6.38
N ALA A 251 16.34 12.09 -6.36
CA ALA A 251 15.92 12.78 -7.59
C ALA A 251 17.09 13.03 -8.56
N ARG A 252 18.29 13.32 -8.04
CA ARG A 252 19.52 13.45 -8.85
C ARG A 252 19.99 12.10 -9.38
N HIS A 253 19.94 11.07 -8.55
CA HIS A 253 20.29 9.69 -8.93
C HIS A 253 19.37 9.21 -10.06
N GLU A 254 18.07 9.36 -9.93
CA GLU A 254 17.06 8.99 -10.92
C GLU A 254 17.27 9.69 -12.28
N ARG A 255 17.70 10.96 -12.26
CA ARG A 255 17.98 11.71 -13.49
C ARG A 255 19.25 11.25 -14.22
N ARG A 256 20.17 10.59 -13.53
CA ARG A 256 21.46 10.10 -14.07
C ARG A 256 21.47 8.60 -14.31
N ALA A 257 20.54 7.89 -13.72
CA ALA A 257 20.47 6.44 -13.85
C ALA A 257 20.14 6.05 -15.30
N GLU A 258 20.90 5.12 -15.86
CA GLU A 258 20.63 4.55 -17.18
C GLU A 258 19.25 3.85 -17.23
N ARG A 259 18.79 3.34 -16.10
CA ARG A 259 17.51 2.67 -15.90
C ARG A 259 16.82 3.21 -14.66
N PRO A 260 16.25 4.42 -14.72
CA PRO A 260 15.63 5.05 -13.58
C PRO A 260 14.48 4.19 -13.04
N LEU A 261 14.30 4.21 -11.71
CA LEU A 261 13.13 3.57 -11.05
C LEU A 261 11.83 4.22 -11.54
N LEU A 262 11.89 5.51 -11.83
CA LEU A 262 10.79 6.38 -12.23
C LEU A 262 10.99 6.89 -13.67
N PRO A 263 10.48 6.16 -14.71
CA PRO A 263 10.59 6.64 -16.08
C PRO A 263 10.03 8.06 -16.23
N PRO A 264 10.77 8.97 -16.87
CA PRO A 264 10.34 10.38 -17.05
C PRO A 264 9.01 10.52 -17.76
N GLU A 265 8.64 9.54 -18.60
CA GLU A 265 7.38 9.49 -19.32
C GLU A 265 6.18 9.32 -18.39
N LEU A 266 6.31 8.54 -17.31
CA LEU A 266 5.28 8.40 -16.29
C LEU A 266 5.14 9.68 -15.46
N LEU A 267 6.27 10.33 -15.12
CA LEU A 267 6.30 11.58 -14.35
C LEU A 267 5.77 12.80 -15.16
N ARG A 268 5.75 12.73 -16.48
CA ARG A 268 5.13 13.75 -17.34
C ARG A 268 3.65 13.54 -17.60
N SER A 269 3.12 12.37 -17.27
CA SER A 269 1.70 12.05 -17.46
C SER A 269 0.85 12.62 -16.33
N VAL A 270 0.21 13.78 -16.57
CA VAL A 270 -0.70 14.41 -15.59
C VAL A 270 -1.75 13.44 -15.04
N PRO A 271 -2.44 12.60 -15.83
CA PRO A 271 -3.40 11.63 -15.28
C PRO A 271 -2.77 10.60 -14.34
N VAL A 272 -1.54 10.15 -14.62
CA VAL A 272 -0.84 9.19 -13.77
C VAL A 272 -0.45 9.85 -12.46
N LEU A 273 0.18 11.04 -12.51
CA LEU A 273 0.54 11.78 -11.31
C LEU A 273 -0.68 12.15 -10.46
N ALA A 274 -1.76 12.60 -11.08
CA ALA A 274 -3.00 12.91 -10.39
C ALA A 274 -3.58 11.65 -9.70
N GLY A 275 -3.57 10.50 -10.38
CA GLY A 275 -3.98 9.21 -9.79
C GLY A 275 -3.12 8.82 -8.59
N LEU A 276 -1.80 8.95 -8.68
CA LEU A 276 -0.88 8.67 -7.58
C LEU A 276 -1.08 9.64 -6.40
N ALA A 277 -1.28 10.94 -6.68
CA ALA A 277 -1.56 11.94 -5.65
C ALA A 277 -2.88 11.67 -4.92
N VAL A 278 -3.93 11.26 -5.65
CA VAL A 278 -5.21 10.83 -5.06
C VAL A 278 -5.00 9.63 -4.13
N LEU A 279 -4.25 8.61 -4.57
CA LEU A 279 -3.97 7.42 -3.76
C LEU A 279 -3.16 7.76 -2.52
N LEU A 280 -2.15 8.63 -2.64
CA LEU A 280 -1.33 9.07 -1.51
C LEU A 280 -2.17 9.79 -0.45
N ALA A 281 -2.92 10.81 -0.88
CA ALA A 281 -3.77 11.59 0.03
C ALA A 281 -4.86 10.73 0.68
N ALA A 282 -5.53 9.86 -0.09
CA ALA A 282 -6.56 8.98 0.42
C ALA A 282 -6.02 7.97 1.44
N SER A 283 -4.87 7.35 1.15
CA SER A 283 -4.24 6.39 2.05
C SER A 283 -3.74 7.07 3.33
N ALA A 284 -3.08 8.23 3.21
CA ALA A 284 -2.62 8.98 4.37
C ALA A 284 -3.79 9.41 5.27
N ALA A 285 -4.86 9.97 4.68
CA ALA A 285 -6.02 10.41 5.43
C ALA A 285 -6.73 9.24 6.13
N LEU A 286 -6.96 8.13 5.42
CA LEU A 286 -7.65 6.97 6.00
C LEU A 286 -6.87 6.36 7.16
N PHE A 287 -5.60 6.01 6.93
CA PHE A 287 -4.82 5.30 7.96
C PHE A 287 -4.44 6.20 9.15
N GLY A 288 -4.22 7.50 8.91
CA GLY A 288 -4.10 8.48 9.99
C GLY A 288 -5.39 8.60 10.82
N ALA A 289 -6.55 8.67 10.16
CA ALA A 289 -7.86 8.71 10.84
C ALA A 289 -8.16 7.41 11.60
N LEU A 290 -7.84 6.24 11.03
CA LEU A 290 -7.97 4.94 11.71
C LEU A 290 -7.09 4.85 12.95
N PHE A 291 -5.85 5.34 12.88
CA PHE A 291 -4.95 5.39 14.02
C PHE A 291 -5.59 6.21 15.17
N VAL A 292 -6.01 7.44 14.89
CA VAL A 292 -6.66 8.30 15.89
C VAL A 292 -7.99 7.70 16.40
N ALA A 293 -8.80 7.13 15.50
CA ALA A 293 -10.06 6.51 15.85
C ALA A 293 -9.91 5.31 16.79
N THR A 294 -8.88 4.49 16.56
CA THR A 294 -8.61 3.31 17.40
C THR A 294 -8.31 3.72 18.85
N TYR A 295 -7.44 4.70 19.05
CA TYR A 295 -7.13 5.22 20.38
C TYR A 295 -8.34 5.91 21.01
N PHE A 296 -9.11 6.68 20.22
CA PHE A 296 -10.33 7.31 20.71
C PHE A 296 -11.35 6.29 21.22
N LEU A 297 -11.57 5.21 20.46
CA LEU A 297 -12.55 4.19 20.84
C LEU A 297 -12.08 3.35 22.04
N GLN A 298 -10.79 3.00 22.12
CA GLN A 298 -10.28 2.12 23.16
C GLN A 298 -9.88 2.90 24.45
N ASP A 299 -9.17 4.01 24.35
CA ASP A 299 -8.63 4.69 25.52
C ASP A 299 -9.58 5.78 26.05
N VAL A 300 -10.39 6.45 25.19
CA VAL A 300 -11.32 7.49 25.62
C VAL A 300 -12.71 6.92 25.91
N GLN A 301 -13.25 6.08 25.01
CA GLN A 301 -14.57 5.46 25.21
C GLN A 301 -14.51 4.16 26.02
N GLY A 302 -13.29 3.64 26.32
CA GLY A 302 -13.12 2.44 27.12
C GLY A 302 -13.59 1.16 26.45
N LEU A 303 -13.74 1.15 25.11
CA LEU A 303 -14.17 -0.04 24.40
C LEU A 303 -13.06 -1.08 24.37
N ASP A 304 -13.45 -2.33 24.51
CA ASP A 304 -12.55 -3.44 24.22
C ASP A 304 -12.17 -3.49 22.72
N PRO A 305 -11.10 -4.18 22.34
CA PRO A 305 -10.64 -4.24 20.96
C PRO A 305 -11.70 -4.76 19.99
N LEU A 306 -12.52 -5.75 20.42
CA LEU A 306 -13.60 -6.30 19.60
C LEU A 306 -14.74 -5.29 19.41
N GLY A 307 -15.17 -4.64 20.47
CA GLY A 307 -16.18 -3.58 20.42
C GLY A 307 -15.78 -2.42 19.53
N SER A 308 -14.49 -2.00 19.58
CA SER A 308 -13.92 -1.01 18.67
C SER A 308 -14.00 -1.45 17.22
N ALA A 309 -13.61 -2.70 16.92
CA ALA A 309 -13.65 -3.27 15.59
C ALA A 309 -15.09 -3.37 15.04
N LEU A 310 -16.05 -3.76 15.88
CA LEU A 310 -17.46 -3.86 15.51
C LEU A 310 -18.05 -2.48 15.18
N ARG A 311 -17.68 -1.42 15.90
CA ARG A 311 -18.12 -0.05 15.59
C ARG A 311 -17.54 0.45 14.26
N MET A 312 -16.35 -0.02 13.86
CA MET A 312 -15.70 0.30 12.58
C MET A 312 -16.08 -0.65 11.44
N LEU A 313 -16.92 -1.68 11.69
CA LEU A 313 -17.37 -2.64 10.69
C LEU A 313 -17.97 -2.02 9.42
N PRO A 314 -18.76 -0.92 9.47
CA PRO A 314 -19.31 -0.28 8.27
C PRO A 314 -18.23 0.19 7.27
N LEU A 315 -17.03 0.57 7.74
CA LEU A 315 -15.90 0.88 6.88
C LEU A 315 -15.52 -0.32 6.00
N ALA A 316 -15.29 -1.47 6.63
CA ALA A 316 -14.92 -2.69 5.93
C ALA A 316 -16.05 -3.18 5.00
N ALA A 317 -17.30 -3.14 5.47
CA ALA A 317 -18.47 -3.52 4.68
C ALA A 317 -18.57 -2.67 3.40
N LEU A 318 -18.43 -1.34 3.49
CA LEU A 318 -18.52 -0.47 2.32
C LEU A 318 -17.28 -0.53 1.42
N MET A 319 -16.10 -0.89 1.95
CA MET A 319 -14.96 -1.20 1.08
C MET A 319 -15.22 -2.44 0.22
N VAL A 320 -15.79 -3.50 0.79
CA VAL A 320 -16.09 -4.74 0.05
C VAL A 320 -17.27 -4.56 -0.90
N LEU A 321 -18.40 -4.05 -0.41
CA LEU A 321 -19.62 -3.89 -1.19
C LEU A 321 -19.56 -2.73 -2.19
N GLY A 322 -18.77 -1.71 -1.92
CA GLY A 322 -18.57 -0.56 -2.79
C GLY A 322 -17.65 -0.83 -3.97
N ALA A 323 -16.67 -1.73 -3.84
CA ALA A 323 -15.70 -2.02 -4.88
C ALA A 323 -16.33 -2.42 -6.23
N PRO A 324 -17.31 -3.35 -6.31
CA PRO A 324 -17.95 -3.73 -7.56
C PRO A 324 -18.83 -2.63 -8.16
N LEU A 325 -19.23 -1.63 -7.37
CA LEU A 325 -20.02 -0.49 -7.85
C LEU A 325 -19.16 0.59 -8.53
N CYS A 326 -17.86 0.62 -8.25
CA CYS A 326 -16.97 1.65 -8.81
C CYS A 326 -16.84 1.58 -10.35
N PRO A 327 -16.66 0.42 -11.01
CA PRO A 327 -16.57 0.37 -12.47
C PRO A 327 -17.83 0.89 -13.21
N PRO A 328 -19.08 0.51 -12.86
CA PRO A 328 -20.26 1.08 -13.48
C PRO A 328 -20.41 2.58 -13.22
N LEU A 329 -20.07 3.08 -12.02
CA LEU A 329 -20.05 4.51 -11.72
C LEU A 329 -19.06 5.27 -12.60
N GLN A 330 -17.84 4.73 -12.79
CA GLN A 330 -16.84 5.32 -13.68
C GLN A 330 -17.27 5.34 -15.13
N ARG A 331 -17.98 4.29 -15.61
CA ARG A 331 -18.53 4.25 -16.98
C ARG A 331 -19.62 5.31 -17.17
N ARG A 332 -20.48 5.52 -16.15
CA ARG A 332 -21.61 6.45 -16.24
C ARG A 332 -21.19 7.91 -16.06
N PHE A 333 -20.36 8.21 -15.07
CA PHE A 333 -20.02 9.59 -14.66
C PHE A 333 -18.60 10.01 -15.03
N GLY A 334 -17.76 9.07 -15.42
CA GLY A 334 -16.33 9.26 -15.71
C GLY A 334 -15.45 9.27 -14.45
N PRO A 335 -14.14 8.99 -14.64
CA PRO A 335 -13.21 8.85 -13.49
C PRO A 335 -13.10 10.14 -12.66
N ARG A 336 -13.11 11.32 -13.28
CA ARG A 336 -13.01 12.60 -12.57
C ARG A 336 -14.15 12.82 -11.56
N ARG A 337 -15.41 12.69 -11.99
CA ARG A 337 -16.57 12.91 -11.12
C ARG A 337 -16.65 11.84 -10.03
N THR A 338 -16.38 10.58 -10.38
CA THR A 338 -16.37 9.48 -9.43
C THR A 338 -15.31 9.69 -8.35
N ALA A 339 -14.08 10.05 -8.73
CA ALA A 339 -13.02 10.35 -7.77
C ALA A 339 -13.33 11.58 -6.91
N THR A 340 -13.89 12.65 -7.49
CA THR A 340 -14.30 13.85 -6.71
C THR A 340 -15.35 13.50 -5.67
N ALA A 341 -16.37 12.69 -6.02
CA ALA A 341 -17.35 12.20 -5.06
C ALA A 341 -16.71 11.35 -3.95
N GLY A 342 -15.79 10.43 -4.33
CA GLY A 342 -15.03 9.63 -3.36
C GLY A 342 -14.19 10.49 -2.40
N ALA A 343 -13.52 11.54 -2.91
CA ALA A 343 -12.74 12.47 -2.09
C ALA A 343 -13.63 13.27 -1.14
N ALA A 344 -14.80 13.72 -1.59
CA ALA A 344 -15.77 14.39 -0.74
C ALA A 344 -16.30 13.48 0.38
N LEU A 345 -16.63 12.22 0.07
CA LEU A 345 -17.05 11.23 1.06
C LEU A 345 -15.95 10.96 2.10
N LEU A 346 -14.70 10.76 1.67
CA LEU A 346 -13.58 10.54 2.57
C LEU A 346 -13.37 11.75 3.49
N THR A 347 -13.34 12.96 2.92
CA THR A 347 -13.17 14.20 3.68
C THR A 347 -14.30 14.39 4.70
N LEU A 348 -15.55 14.14 4.31
CA LEU A 348 -16.71 14.20 5.19
C LEU A 348 -16.63 13.15 6.31
N GLY A 349 -16.14 11.94 5.99
CA GLY A 349 -15.94 10.88 6.99
C GLY A 349 -14.92 11.27 8.06
N VAL A 350 -13.76 11.85 7.67
CA VAL A 350 -12.77 12.37 8.62
C VAL A 350 -13.32 13.56 9.41
N LEU A 351 -14.03 14.46 8.75
CA LEU A 351 -14.67 15.61 9.41
C LEU A 351 -15.71 15.17 10.45
N LEU A 352 -16.57 14.20 10.11
CA LEU A 352 -17.55 13.66 11.06
C LEU A 352 -16.84 12.99 12.26
N LEU A 353 -15.77 12.22 12.00
CA LEU A 353 -14.94 11.64 13.05
C LEU A 353 -14.35 12.72 13.98
N SER A 354 -13.97 13.89 13.44
CA SER A 354 -13.43 15.00 14.23
C SER A 354 -14.47 15.67 15.14
N ARG A 355 -15.75 15.51 14.84
CA ARG A 355 -16.87 16.10 15.59
C ARG A 355 -17.44 15.17 16.66
N LEU A 356 -16.96 13.90 16.73
CA LEU A 356 -17.44 12.98 17.76
C LEU A 356 -17.04 13.49 19.16
N ASP A 357 -17.95 13.48 20.10
CA ASP A 357 -17.68 13.72 21.51
C ASP A 357 -17.31 12.42 22.25
N THR A 358 -16.93 12.53 23.52
CA THR A 358 -16.54 11.38 24.35
C THR A 358 -17.69 10.42 24.62
N THR A 359 -18.92 10.91 24.50
CA THR A 359 -20.17 10.16 24.76
C THR A 359 -20.84 9.70 23.48
N ALA A 360 -20.19 9.88 22.31
CA ALA A 360 -20.76 9.53 21.02
C ALA A 360 -21.20 8.06 20.96
N GLY A 361 -22.46 7.86 20.65
CA GLY A 361 -23.05 6.52 20.50
C GLY A 361 -22.49 5.78 19.28
N PRO A 362 -22.93 4.53 19.06
CA PRO A 362 -22.45 3.71 17.94
C PRO A 362 -22.82 4.27 16.56
N ALA A 363 -23.97 4.92 16.43
CA ALA A 363 -24.47 5.40 15.14
C ALA A 363 -23.59 6.47 14.46
N PRO A 364 -23.14 7.57 15.11
CA PRO A 364 -22.24 8.54 14.49
C PRO A 364 -20.85 7.96 14.19
N VAL A 365 -20.33 7.03 15.00
CA VAL A 365 -19.09 6.29 14.72
C VAL A 365 -19.25 5.45 13.45
N ALA A 366 -20.34 4.67 13.37
CA ALA A 366 -20.67 3.85 12.21
C ALA A 366 -20.86 4.70 10.93
N ALA A 367 -21.48 5.87 11.03
CA ALA A 367 -21.66 6.78 9.90
C ALA A 367 -20.31 7.33 9.40
N SER A 368 -19.42 7.76 10.29
CA SER A 368 -18.07 8.19 9.91
C SER A 368 -17.27 7.06 9.25
N ALA A 369 -17.32 5.86 9.84
CA ALA A 369 -16.68 4.67 9.31
C ALA A 369 -17.20 4.29 7.91
N ALA A 370 -18.51 4.36 7.70
CA ALA A 370 -19.15 4.13 6.41
C ALA A 370 -18.66 5.12 5.33
N LEU A 371 -18.63 6.41 5.66
CA LEU A 371 -18.14 7.45 4.74
C LEU A 371 -16.66 7.27 4.40
N LEU A 372 -15.82 6.92 5.39
CA LEU A 372 -14.41 6.62 5.19
C LEU A 372 -14.22 5.44 4.23
N GLY A 373 -14.96 4.34 4.44
CA GLY A 373 -14.89 3.15 3.60
C GLY A 373 -15.36 3.39 2.17
N ALA A 374 -16.53 4.02 2.01
CA ALA A 374 -17.10 4.36 0.69
C ALA A 374 -16.19 5.32 -0.09
N GLY A 375 -15.68 6.37 0.57
CA GLY A 375 -14.77 7.34 -0.03
C GLY A 375 -13.46 6.69 -0.47
N PHE A 376 -12.83 5.95 0.41
CA PHE A 376 -11.55 5.32 0.14
C PHE A 376 -11.61 4.29 -0.99
N VAL A 377 -12.59 3.37 -0.97
CA VAL A 377 -12.71 2.35 -2.04
C VAL A 377 -12.98 3.00 -3.40
N THR A 378 -13.80 4.04 -3.43
CA THR A 378 -14.10 4.79 -4.66
C THR A 378 -12.84 5.43 -5.23
N LEU A 379 -12.03 6.09 -4.39
CA LEU A 379 -10.76 6.70 -4.78
C LEU A 379 -9.74 5.64 -5.21
N MET A 380 -9.57 4.59 -4.42
CA MET A 380 -8.62 3.51 -4.69
C MET A 380 -8.89 2.84 -6.04
N VAL A 381 -10.12 2.41 -6.29
CA VAL A 381 -10.49 1.73 -7.55
C VAL A 381 -10.37 2.68 -8.73
N THR A 382 -10.83 3.93 -8.58
CA THR A 382 -10.82 4.90 -9.68
C THR A 382 -9.41 5.35 -10.04
N ALA A 383 -8.60 5.73 -9.07
CA ALA A 383 -7.25 6.21 -9.31
C ALA A 383 -6.34 5.08 -9.83
N THR A 384 -6.44 3.87 -9.26
CA THR A 384 -5.75 2.67 -9.77
C THR A 384 -6.10 2.41 -11.24
N SER A 385 -7.39 2.43 -11.57
CA SER A 385 -7.85 2.26 -12.95
C SER A 385 -7.23 3.28 -13.89
N VAL A 386 -7.19 4.56 -13.49
CA VAL A 386 -6.57 5.62 -14.31
C VAL A 386 -5.06 5.40 -14.46
N VAL A 387 -4.33 5.11 -13.39
CA VAL A 387 -2.88 4.86 -13.43
C VAL A 387 -2.56 3.72 -14.39
N VAL A 388 -3.25 2.57 -14.25
CA VAL A 388 -3.00 1.39 -15.07
C VAL A 388 -3.35 1.61 -16.54
N HIS A 389 -4.49 2.27 -16.84
CA HIS A 389 -4.94 2.46 -18.24
C HIS A 389 -4.22 3.61 -18.97
N ARG A 390 -3.64 4.56 -18.25
CA ARG A 390 -2.94 5.71 -18.82
C ARG A 390 -1.43 5.58 -18.86
N ALA A 391 -0.87 4.61 -18.14
CA ALA A 391 0.54 4.26 -18.26
C ALA A 391 0.83 3.66 -19.66
N PRO A 392 1.96 4.02 -20.30
CA PRO A 392 2.42 3.35 -21.51
C PRO A 392 2.57 1.84 -21.27
N GLU A 393 2.24 1.02 -22.28
CA GLU A 393 2.32 -0.45 -22.16
C GLU A 393 3.72 -0.94 -21.75
N ALA A 394 4.76 -0.27 -22.27
CA ALA A 394 6.17 -0.56 -21.93
C ALA A 394 6.50 -0.32 -20.45
N HIS A 395 5.72 0.49 -19.73
CA HIS A 395 5.97 0.88 -18.33
C HIS A 395 4.83 0.48 -17.39
N ALA A 396 3.95 -0.42 -17.81
CA ALA A 396 2.79 -0.87 -17.01
C ALA A 396 3.21 -1.49 -15.67
N GLY A 397 4.30 -2.26 -15.66
CA GLY A 397 4.87 -2.85 -14.44
C GLY A 397 5.39 -1.79 -13.46
N VAL A 398 6.09 -0.78 -13.99
CA VAL A 398 6.62 0.33 -13.19
C VAL A 398 5.49 1.17 -12.60
N ALA A 399 4.44 1.45 -13.39
CA ALA A 399 3.26 2.19 -12.91
C ALA A 399 2.55 1.44 -11.78
N GLY A 400 2.43 0.11 -11.88
CA GLY A 400 1.92 -0.73 -10.80
C GLY A 400 2.81 -0.72 -9.56
N GLY A 401 4.13 -0.75 -9.73
CA GLY A 401 5.11 -0.61 -8.65
C GLY A 401 5.00 0.74 -7.93
N LEU A 402 4.91 1.84 -8.68
CA LEU A 402 4.71 3.19 -8.15
C LEU A 402 3.40 3.29 -7.35
N GLN A 403 2.32 2.77 -7.92
CA GLN A 403 1.03 2.71 -7.24
C GLN A 403 1.16 1.98 -5.90
N GLN A 404 1.80 0.81 -5.88
CA GLN A 404 1.98 0.05 -4.66
C GLN A 404 2.89 0.77 -3.65
N THR A 405 3.94 1.44 -4.12
CA THR A 405 4.80 2.28 -3.28
C THR A 405 3.99 3.38 -2.61
N VAL A 406 3.17 4.11 -3.35
CA VAL A 406 2.31 5.17 -2.83
C VAL A 406 1.30 4.62 -1.82
N MET A 407 0.73 3.44 -2.08
CA MET A 407 -0.19 2.75 -1.17
C MET A 407 0.46 2.29 0.15
N ASN A 408 1.79 2.14 0.19
CA ASN A 408 2.52 1.84 1.43
C ASN A 408 3.06 3.12 2.12
N VAL A 409 3.47 4.12 1.33
CA VAL A 409 3.99 5.40 1.86
C VAL A 409 2.87 6.24 2.48
N GLY A 410 1.69 6.27 1.85
CA GLY A 410 0.55 7.06 2.33
C GLY A 410 0.16 6.76 3.78
N PRO A 411 -0.11 5.49 4.14
CA PRO A 411 -0.36 5.09 5.52
C PRO A 411 0.72 5.53 6.51
N ALA A 412 2.00 5.34 6.14
CA ALA A 412 3.13 5.74 6.98
C ALA A 412 3.13 7.26 7.26
N LEU A 413 2.93 8.08 6.22
CA LEU A 413 2.84 9.54 6.36
C LEU A 413 1.61 9.96 7.18
N GLY A 414 0.45 9.35 6.93
CA GLY A 414 -0.78 9.68 7.64
C GLY A 414 -0.68 9.41 9.14
N VAL A 415 -0.17 8.26 9.51
CA VAL A 415 0.08 7.90 10.92
C VAL A 415 1.15 8.81 11.54
N ALA A 416 2.23 9.12 10.80
CA ALA A 416 3.28 10.02 11.28
C ALA A 416 2.75 11.44 11.58
N VAL A 417 1.95 12.00 10.67
CA VAL A 417 1.30 13.32 10.87
C VAL A 417 0.34 13.27 12.06
N ALA A 418 -0.47 12.21 12.17
CA ALA A 418 -1.38 12.04 13.31
C ALA A 418 -0.60 11.99 14.64
N THR A 419 0.46 11.20 14.71
CA THR A 419 1.30 11.06 15.90
C THR A 419 2.00 12.37 16.27
N LEU A 420 2.56 13.09 15.27
CA LEU A 420 3.17 14.41 15.49
C LEU A 420 2.19 15.38 16.15
N LEU A 421 0.97 15.48 15.59
CA LEU A 421 -0.03 16.43 16.09
C LEU A 421 -0.61 16.04 17.45
N LEU A 422 -0.73 14.73 17.72
CA LEU A 422 -1.08 14.24 19.06
C LEU A 422 -0.01 14.58 20.09
N ALA A 423 1.27 14.54 19.73
CA ALA A 423 2.38 14.84 20.61
C ALA A 423 2.61 16.35 20.86
N LEU A 424 2.09 17.23 19.98
CA LEU A 424 2.20 18.69 20.14
C LEU A 424 1.24 19.28 21.22
N VAL A 425 0.32 18.48 21.77
CA VAL A 425 -0.62 18.89 22.80
C VAL A 425 -0.49 18.00 24.04
N PRO A 426 0.66 18.03 24.76
CA PRO A 426 0.95 17.08 25.82
C PRO A 426 0.10 17.27 27.08
N ASP A 427 -0.25 18.53 27.43
CA ASP A 427 -0.88 18.88 28.70
C ASP A 427 -2.40 18.75 28.70
N GLY A 428 -3.02 18.55 27.54
CA GLY A 428 -4.48 18.48 27.37
C GLY A 428 -5.07 17.06 27.37
N GLY A 429 -4.24 16.03 27.36
CA GLY A 429 -4.67 14.65 27.14
C GLY A 429 -5.09 14.37 25.70
N PHE A 430 -5.58 13.15 25.43
CA PHE A 430 -5.87 12.68 24.08
C PHE A 430 -7.00 13.47 23.37
N VAL A 431 -8.01 13.91 24.10
CA VAL A 431 -9.20 14.58 23.47
C VAL A 431 -8.85 15.93 22.85
N PRO A 432 -8.15 16.88 23.52
CA PRO A 432 -7.65 18.09 22.90
C PRO A 432 -6.63 17.82 21.79
N ALA A 433 -5.73 16.86 21.97
CA ALA A 433 -4.72 16.49 20.97
C ALA A 433 -5.36 15.96 19.68
N ARG A 434 -6.42 15.17 19.80
CA ARG A 434 -7.25 14.72 18.65
C ARG A 434 -7.83 15.93 17.90
N GLY A 435 -8.22 16.99 18.62
CA GLY A 435 -8.74 18.24 18.06
C GLY A 435 -7.75 18.95 17.13
N ALA A 436 -6.45 18.72 17.29
CA ALA A 436 -5.42 19.21 16.36
C ALA A 436 -5.15 18.21 15.21
N ALA A 437 -5.10 16.92 15.51
CA ALA A 437 -4.73 15.88 14.52
C ALA A 437 -5.81 15.67 13.44
N LEU A 438 -7.08 15.58 13.80
CA LEU A 438 -8.14 15.29 12.85
C LEU A 438 -8.39 16.41 11.82
N PRO A 439 -8.39 17.72 12.14
CA PRO A 439 -8.48 18.78 11.13
C PRO A 439 -7.36 18.73 10.10
N ALA A 440 -6.13 18.41 10.50
CA ALA A 440 -5.02 18.22 9.55
C ALA A 440 -5.26 17.03 8.61
N LEU A 441 -5.80 15.92 9.13
CA LEU A 441 -6.20 14.78 8.30
C LEU A 441 -7.38 15.11 7.38
N VAL A 442 -8.30 15.98 7.80
CA VAL A 442 -9.34 16.56 6.90
C VAL A 442 -8.70 17.32 5.75
N LEU A 443 -7.68 18.15 6.02
CA LEU A 443 -6.95 18.86 4.97
C LEU A 443 -6.25 17.89 4.03
N ILE A 444 -5.59 16.85 4.54
CA ILE A 444 -4.94 15.82 3.72
C ILE A 444 -5.98 15.10 2.84
N ALA A 445 -7.13 14.73 3.40
CA ALA A 445 -8.23 14.15 2.63
C ALA A 445 -8.74 15.11 1.55
N ALA A 446 -8.87 16.40 1.87
CA ALA A 446 -9.30 17.45 0.94
C ALA A 446 -8.32 17.66 -0.22
N LEU A 447 -7.00 17.41 -0.03
CA LEU A 447 -6.02 17.45 -1.11
C LEU A 447 -6.29 16.41 -2.22
N ALA A 448 -7.05 15.35 -1.91
CA ALA A 448 -7.53 14.43 -2.96
C ALA A 448 -8.51 15.10 -3.93
N LEU A 449 -9.22 16.19 -3.55
CA LEU A 449 -10.17 16.88 -4.41
C LEU A 449 -9.50 17.56 -5.63
N PRO A 450 -8.50 18.46 -5.46
CA PRO A 450 -7.83 19.06 -6.61
C PRO A 450 -7.11 18.01 -7.46
N ALA A 451 -6.51 16.97 -6.85
CA ALA A 451 -5.92 15.87 -7.59
C ALA A 451 -6.97 15.08 -8.39
N ALA A 452 -8.16 14.83 -7.83
CA ALA A 452 -9.26 14.17 -8.54
C ALA A 452 -9.79 15.03 -9.70
N LEU A 453 -9.78 16.36 -9.56
CA LEU A 453 -10.15 17.29 -10.63
C LEU A 453 -9.15 17.28 -11.80
N ALA A 454 -7.91 16.87 -11.60
CA ALA A 454 -6.91 16.69 -12.65
C ALA A 454 -7.06 15.36 -13.42
N LEU A 455 -7.91 14.44 -12.95
CA LEU A 455 -8.21 13.19 -13.65
C LEU A 455 -8.97 13.43 -14.96
N PRO A 456 -8.90 12.49 -15.93
CA PRO A 456 -9.57 12.62 -17.22
C PRO A 456 -11.09 12.73 -17.09
N ARG A 457 -11.72 13.55 -17.93
CA ARG A 457 -13.18 13.63 -18.08
C ARG A 457 -13.70 12.40 -18.84
N ALA A 458 -14.98 12.06 -18.66
CA ALA A 458 -15.67 11.10 -19.51
C ALA A 458 -15.65 11.62 -20.95
N GLY A 459 -15.11 10.84 -21.90
CA GLY A 459 -15.14 11.22 -23.32
C GLY A 459 -13.80 11.44 -24.01
N GLY A 460 -12.68 11.37 -23.32
CA GLY A 460 -11.38 11.34 -24.00
C GLY A 460 -11.12 10.00 -24.68
N ARG A 461 -11.83 9.71 -25.79
CA ARG A 461 -11.46 8.62 -26.70
C ARG A 461 -10.01 8.81 -27.09
N ARG A 462 -9.18 7.77 -26.95
CA ARG A 462 -7.94 7.66 -27.75
C ARG A 462 -8.39 7.83 -29.21
N THR A 463 -7.93 8.87 -29.89
CA THR A 463 -7.83 8.84 -31.33
C THR A 463 -6.94 7.64 -31.64
N ARG A 464 -7.53 6.54 -32.10
CA ARG A 464 -6.76 5.46 -32.73
C ARG A 464 -5.90 6.15 -33.80
N PRO A 465 -4.60 5.87 -33.88
CA PRO A 465 -3.84 6.26 -35.06
C PRO A 465 -4.61 5.66 -36.24
N GLU A 466 -5.01 6.51 -37.17
CA GLU A 466 -5.55 6.05 -38.44
C GLU A 466 -4.55 5.04 -39.06
N PRO A 467 -4.98 3.85 -39.47
CA PRO A 467 -4.08 2.95 -40.19
C PRO A 467 -3.55 3.73 -41.39
N PRO A 468 -2.23 3.64 -41.68
CA PRO A 468 -1.66 4.33 -42.82
C PRO A 468 -2.49 3.95 -44.05
N THR A 469 -3.13 4.93 -44.65
CA THR A 469 -3.85 4.78 -45.93
C THR A 469 -2.87 4.14 -46.92
N ALA A 470 -3.16 2.91 -47.30
CA ALA A 470 -2.44 2.24 -48.37
C ALA A 470 -2.52 3.15 -49.61
N ARG A 471 -1.43 3.84 -49.89
CA ARG A 471 -1.25 4.51 -51.18
C ARG A 471 -1.40 3.42 -52.24
N SER A 472 -2.49 3.43 -52.98
CA SER A 472 -2.66 2.73 -54.21
C SER A 472 -1.69 3.32 -55.23
N ASP A 473 -0.45 2.83 -55.24
CA ASP A 473 0.42 3.02 -56.40
C ASP A 473 -0.14 2.24 -57.55
N GLY A 474 -0.99 2.96 -58.34
CA GLY A 474 -1.39 2.56 -59.65
C GLY A 474 -0.18 2.50 -60.58
N ARG A 475 0.49 1.34 -60.64
CA ARG A 475 1.38 1.01 -61.75
C ARG A 475 0.51 0.46 -62.88
N ALA A 476 0.24 1.35 -63.80
CA ALA A 476 -0.26 0.99 -65.11
C ALA A 476 0.68 -0.03 -65.76
N CYS A 477 0.15 -1.18 -66.10
CA CYS A 477 0.77 -2.21 -66.93
C CYS A 477 0.70 -1.69 -68.36
N VAL A 478 1.80 -1.18 -68.91
CA VAL A 478 1.92 -0.93 -70.38
C VAL A 478 2.43 -2.22 -71.00
N ARG A 479 1.60 -2.81 -71.85
CA ARG A 479 1.96 -3.88 -72.80
C ARG A 479 2.81 -3.27 -73.94
N SER A 480 3.93 -3.89 -74.23
CA SER A 480 4.43 -4.13 -75.61
C SER A 480 5.42 -5.29 -75.53
#